data_e00959ec796135da1f99c73264493257
#
_entry.id   e00959ec796135da1f99c73264493257
#
_cell.length_a   1.000
_cell.length_b   1.000
_cell.length_c   1.000
_cell.angle_alpha   90.00
_cell.angle_beta   90.00
_cell.angle_gamma   90.00
#
_symmetry.space_group_name_H-M   'P 1'
#
loop_
_entity.id
_entity.type
_entity.pdbx_description
1 polymer ?
#
loop_
_entity_poly.entity_id
_entity_poly.type
_entity_poly.pdbx_seq_one_letter_code
_entity_poly.pdbx_strand_id
1 'polypeptide(L)'
;DCSDLPVSEDADYVYVCYNNTIYGTKYQQIPNTKGKILVADMSSCILSEPVNVEDFGVIYFGVQKNVGPAGVVVCIVREDLITDDVLEGTPTMLKWKTQADADSLYNTPPCYGIYICGKVFMVKGPGWTYCNEET
;
A
#
# COMPACT_ATOMS: atom_id res chain seq x y z
N ASP A 1 14.41 18.30 6.24
CA ASP A 1 14.57 17.59 4.99
C ASP A 1 14.53 16.09 5.25
N CYS A 2 13.58 15.39 4.65
CA CYS A 2 13.38 13.93 4.82
C CYS A 2 14.17 13.11 3.78
N SER A 3 15.01 13.73 2.98
CA SER A 3 15.79 13.07 1.94
C SER A 3 16.95 12.22 2.49
N ASP A 4 17.35 12.46 3.73
CA ASP A 4 18.43 11.72 4.39
C ASP A 4 18.01 11.27 5.80
N LEU A 5 17.10 10.32 5.83
CA LEU A 5 16.67 9.68 7.07
C LEU A 5 17.77 8.73 7.59
N PRO A 6 17.97 8.64 8.91
CA PRO A 6 18.84 7.64 9.48
C PRO A 6 18.20 6.25 9.30
N VAL A 7 18.72 5.47 8.36
CA VAL A 7 18.28 4.09 8.11
C VAL A 7 19.36 3.16 8.68
N SER A 8 18.96 2.25 9.58
CA SER A 8 19.85 1.22 10.13
C SER A 8 20.33 0.27 9.03
N GLU A 9 21.60 -0.14 9.11
CA GLU A 9 22.17 -1.07 8.13
C GLU A 9 21.51 -2.44 8.18
N ASP A 10 21.08 -2.88 9.36
CA ASP A 10 20.40 -4.15 9.65
C ASP A 10 18.86 -4.09 9.49
N ALA A 11 18.29 -2.96 9.05
CA ALA A 11 16.87 -2.86 8.81
C ALA A 11 16.45 -3.71 7.60
N ASP A 12 15.37 -4.46 7.72
CA ASP A 12 14.77 -5.20 6.61
C ASP A 12 13.99 -4.29 5.65
N TYR A 13 13.35 -3.26 6.18
CA TYR A 13 12.57 -2.29 5.41
C TYR A 13 12.52 -0.92 6.10
N VAL A 14 12.09 0.09 5.37
CA VAL A 14 11.76 1.42 5.89
C VAL A 14 10.25 1.60 5.82
N TYR A 15 9.66 1.93 6.95
CA TYR A 15 8.22 2.23 7.04
C TYR A 15 7.97 3.72 7.14
N VAL A 16 6.97 4.21 6.40
CA VAL A 16 6.51 5.60 6.50
C VAL A 16 4.99 5.68 6.55
N CYS A 17 4.45 6.55 7.39
CA CYS A 17 3.12 7.09 7.23
C CYS A 17 3.22 8.26 6.24
N TYR A 18 2.80 8.03 4.99
CA TYR A 18 3.08 8.94 3.88
C TYR A 18 2.43 10.32 4.04
N ASN A 19 1.27 10.37 4.70
CA ASN A 19 0.59 11.61 5.08
C ASN A 19 0.13 11.54 6.54
N ASN A 20 0.65 12.43 7.37
CA ASN A 20 0.22 12.57 8.77
C ASN A 20 -1.00 13.48 8.83
N THR A 21 -2.17 12.90 9.07
CA THR A 21 -3.45 13.62 9.07
C THR A 21 -3.54 14.65 10.19
N ILE A 22 -2.98 14.33 11.36
CA ILE A 22 -3.10 15.18 12.55
C ILE A 22 -2.32 16.48 12.39
N TYR A 23 -1.08 16.39 11.89
CA TYR A 23 -0.21 17.54 11.73
C TYR A 23 -0.27 18.15 10.32
N GLY A 24 -1.02 17.56 9.40
CA GLY A 24 -1.13 18.03 8.02
C GLY A 24 0.20 17.99 7.26
N THR A 25 1.08 17.08 7.61
CA THR A 25 2.38 16.92 6.96
C THR A 25 2.37 15.70 6.04
N LYS A 26 2.99 15.84 4.87
CA LYS A 26 3.06 14.81 3.86
C LYS A 26 4.46 14.78 3.23
N TYR A 27 4.92 13.59 2.89
CA TYR A 27 6.12 13.46 2.08
C TYR A 27 5.89 14.05 0.69
N GLN A 28 6.75 14.97 0.29
CA GLN A 28 6.71 15.58 -1.05
C GLN A 28 7.59 14.82 -2.04
N GLN A 29 8.49 14.01 -1.54
CA GLN A 29 9.41 13.18 -2.31
C GLN A 29 9.56 11.83 -1.59
N ILE A 30 9.86 10.80 -2.37
CA ILE A 30 10.19 9.48 -1.82
C ILE A 30 11.44 9.61 -0.94
N PRO A 31 11.40 9.16 0.32
CA PRO A 31 12.57 9.20 1.19
C PRO A 31 13.67 8.28 0.66
N ASN A 32 14.92 8.67 0.87
CA ASN A 32 16.05 7.81 0.55
C ASN A 32 16.12 6.63 1.54
N THR A 33 15.72 5.46 1.09
CA THR A 33 15.71 4.24 1.92
C THR A 33 17.05 3.52 2.00
N LYS A 34 18.10 4.06 1.35
CA LYS A 34 19.42 3.41 1.27
C LYS A 34 19.35 1.99 0.66
N GLY A 35 18.43 1.81 -0.27
CA GLY A 35 18.21 0.51 -0.95
C GLY A 35 17.32 -0.48 -0.19
N LYS A 36 16.78 -0.10 0.97
CA LYS A 36 15.82 -0.93 1.70
C LYS A 36 14.42 -0.84 1.08
N ILE A 37 13.63 -1.87 1.28
CA ILE A 37 12.23 -1.92 0.86
C ILE A 37 11.45 -0.80 1.53
N LEU A 38 10.69 -0.03 0.74
CA LEU A 38 9.81 1.02 1.27
C LEU A 38 8.40 0.47 1.48
N VAL A 39 7.90 0.62 2.70
CA VAL A 39 6.53 0.27 3.10
C VAL A 39 5.80 1.55 3.49
N ALA A 40 4.64 1.81 2.88
CA ALA A 40 3.92 3.06 3.10
C ALA A 40 2.45 2.83 3.51
N ASP A 41 2.05 3.49 4.59
CA ASP A 41 0.64 3.74 4.89
C ASP A 41 0.18 4.99 4.12
N MET A 42 -0.74 4.80 3.19
CA MET A 42 -1.34 5.87 2.39
C MET A 42 -2.82 6.09 2.71
N SER A 43 -3.31 5.61 3.84
CA SER A 43 -4.74 5.66 4.19
C SER A 43 -5.36 7.05 4.07
N SER A 44 -4.62 8.12 4.34
CA SER A 44 -5.15 9.48 4.29
C SER A 44 -4.81 10.27 3.02
N CYS A 45 -4.03 9.71 2.10
CA CYS A 45 -3.62 10.42 0.89
C CYS A 45 -3.77 9.62 -0.41
N ILE A 46 -4.12 8.34 -0.33
CA ILE A 46 -4.32 7.54 -1.53
C ILE A 46 -5.39 8.17 -2.44
N LEU A 47 -5.18 8.13 -3.74
CA LEU A 47 -6.03 8.76 -4.75
C LEU A 47 -6.16 10.30 -4.62
N SER A 48 -5.28 10.98 -3.93
CA SER A 48 -5.21 12.45 -3.92
C SER A 48 -4.24 13.01 -4.96
N GLU A 49 -3.27 12.21 -5.37
CA GLU A 49 -2.30 12.53 -6.41
C GLU A 49 -1.75 11.25 -7.05
N PRO A 50 -1.12 11.30 -8.22
CA PRO A 50 -0.44 10.16 -8.83
C PRO A 50 0.67 9.62 -7.93
N VAL A 51 0.77 8.29 -7.88
CA VAL A 51 1.81 7.55 -7.14
C VAL A 51 2.45 6.54 -8.08
N ASN A 52 3.77 6.57 -8.19
CA ASN A 52 4.48 5.48 -8.87
C ASN A 52 4.61 4.30 -7.91
N VAL A 53 3.82 3.25 -8.14
CA VAL A 53 3.78 2.07 -7.26
C VAL A 53 5.08 1.28 -7.25
N GLU A 54 5.91 1.39 -8.28
CA GLU A 54 7.19 0.68 -8.41
C GLU A 54 8.23 1.17 -7.38
N ASP A 55 8.06 2.37 -6.82
CA ASP A 55 8.94 2.91 -5.79
C ASP A 55 8.77 2.21 -4.43
N PHE A 56 7.75 1.37 -4.28
CA PHE A 56 7.38 0.74 -3.01
C PHE A 56 7.45 -0.78 -3.09
N GLY A 57 7.81 -1.40 -1.98
CA GLY A 57 7.61 -2.83 -1.80
C GLY A 57 6.18 -3.15 -1.36
N VAL A 58 5.63 -2.31 -0.48
CA VAL A 58 4.26 -2.44 0.01
C VAL A 58 3.64 -1.05 0.16
N ILE A 59 2.44 -0.88 -0.41
CA ILE A 59 1.54 0.21 -0.08
C ILE A 59 0.30 -0.40 0.55
N TYR A 60 -0.17 0.13 1.67
CA TYR A 60 -1.47 -0.24 2.19
C TYR A 60 -2.28 0.98 2.58
N PHE A 61 -3.59 0.82 2.57
CA PHE A 61 -4.51 1.88 2.98
C PHE A 61 -5.86 1.32 3.42
N GLY A 62 -6.38 1.88 4.50
CA GLY A 62 -7.79 1.73 4.86
C GLY A 62 -8.64 2.60 3.94
N VAL A 63 -9.71 2.03 3.39
CA VAL A 63 -10.52 2.71 2.37
C VAL A 63 -11.41 3.82 2.90
N GLN A 64 -11.66 3.87 4.20
CA GLN A 64 -12.68 4.70 4.86
C GLN A 64 -12.45 6.23 4.75
N LYS A 65 -11.33 6.66 4.24
CA LYS A 65 -11.04 8.11 4.07
C LYS A 65 -11.36 8.59 2.66
N ASN A 66 -10.79 7.98 1.63
CA ASN A 66 -10.89 8.51 0.27
C ASN A 66 -11.37 7.50 -0.78
N VAL A 67 -11.65 6.26 -0.40
CA VAL A 67 -11.93 5.16 -1.34
C VAL A 67 -13.30 4.52 -1.13
N GLY A 68 -13.77 4.38 0.11
CA GLY A 68 -15.03 3.69 0.36
C GLY A 68 -15.44 3.65 1.84
N PRO A 69 -16.41 2.81 2.22
CA PRO A 69 -16.82 2.65 3.61
C PRO A 69 -15.79 1.87 4.42
N ALA A 70 -15.78 2.08 5.74
CA ALA A 70 -14.92 1.32 6.64
C ALA A 70 -15.14 -0.19 6.53
N GLY A 71 -14.07 -0.96 6.78
CA GLY A 71 -14.11 -2.43 6.80
C GLY A 71 -13.32 -3.11 5.68
N VAL A 72 -12.68 -2.33 4.81
CA VAL A 72 -11.76 -2.83 3.76
C VAL A 72 -10.40 -2.20 3.94
N VAL A 73 -9.37 -3.00 3.79
CA VAL A 73 -7.98 -2.56 3.62
C VAL A 73 -7.49 -3.09 2.29
N VAL A 74 -6.85 -2.24 1.51
CA VAL A 74 -6.19 -2.63 0.27
C VAL A 74 -4.69 -2.64 0.51
N CYS A 75 -4.03 -3.71 0.05
CA CYS A 75 -2.59 -3.84 0.05
C CYS A 75 -2.11 -4.02 -1.39
N ILE A 76 -1.17 -3.20 -1.82
CA ILE A 76 -0.43 -3.36 -3.07
C ILE A 76 0.94 -3.87 -2.65
N VAL A 77 1.26 -5.09 -3.05
CA VAL A 77 2.48 -5.78 -2.62
C VAL A 77 3.29 -6.17 -3.85
N ARG A 78 4.57 -5.85 -3.84
CA ARG A 78 5.48 -6.24 -4.91
C ARG A 78 5.62 -7.78 -4.95
N GLU A 79 5.57 -8.35 -6.13
CA GLU A 79 5.43 -9.78 -6.34
C GLU A 79 6.56 -10.60 -5.68
N ASP A 80 7.80 -10.09 -5.69
CA ASP A 80 8.95 -10.74 -5.07
C ASP A 80 8.86 -10.89 -3.54
N LEU A 81 7.94 -10.15 -2.89
CA LEU A 81 7.68 -10.24 -1.46
C LEU A 81 6.59 -11.28 -1.10
N ILE A 82 5.94 -11.87 -2.10
CA ILE A 82 4.90 -12.89 -1.94
C ILE A 82 5.57 -14.27 -2.00
N THR A 83 6.11 -14.71 -0.89
CA THR A 83 6.90 -15.95 -0.81
C THR A 83 6.39 -16.89 0.29
N ASP A 84 6.90 -18.12 0.29
CA ASP A 84 6.71 -19.09 1.37
C ASP A 84 7.77 -18.93 2.48
N ASP A 85 8.79 -18.11 2.25
CA ASP A 85 9.82 -17.80 3.24
C ASP A 85 9.27 -16.81 4.27
N VAL A 86 8.73 -17.34 5.34
CA VAL A 86 8.12 -16.59 6.44
C VAL A 86 8.70 -17.06 7.77
N LEU A 87 8.68 -16.19 8.76
CA LEU A 87 9.14 -16.54 10.11
C LEU A 87 8.36 -17.74 10.65
N GLU A 88 9.05 -18.62 11.36
CA GLU A 88 8.42 -19.75 12.03
C GLU A 88 7.32 -19.25 12.99
N GLY A 89 6.16 -19.92 12.97
CA GLY A 89 5.01 -19.52 13.77
C GLY A 89 4.16 -18.39 13.19
N THR A 90 4.49 -17.88 11.99
CA THR A 90 3.65 -16.86 11.33
C THR A 90 2.23 -17.38 11.10
N PRO A 91 1.20 -16.73 11.66
CA PRO A 91 -0.19 -17.11 11.44
C PRO A 91 -0.57 -17.11 9.96
N THR A 92 -1.42 -18.05 9.57
CA THR A 92 -1.84 -18.19 8.16
C THR A 92 -2.36 -16.89 7.55
N MET A 93 -3.16 -16.11 8.29
CA MET A 93 -3.75 -14.86 7.80
C MET A 93 -2.75 -13.72 7.63
N LEU A 94 -1.55 -13.82 8.21
CA LEU A 94 -0.49 -12.82 8.10
C LEU A 94 0.54 -13.15 6.99
N LYS A 95 0.29 -14.19 6.21
CA LYS A 95 1.12 -14.52 5.05
C LYS A 95 0.54 -13.88 3.80
N TRP A 96 1.32 -13.09 3.09
CA TRP A 96 0.91 -12.49 1.81
C TRP A 96 0.45 -13.56 0.82
N LYS A 97 1.18 -14.67 0.76
CA LYS A 97 0.87 -15.78 -0.13
C LYS A 97 -0.51 -16.39 0.11
N THR A 98 -0.95 -16.50 1.36
CA THR A 98 -2.30 -16.98 1.67
C THR A 98 -3.38 -16.14 1.00
N GLN A 99 -3.21 -14.83 1.02
CA GLN A 99 -4.16 -13.91 0.40
C GLN A 99 -4.04 -13.91 -1.12
N ALA A 100 -2.82 -13.93 -1.65
CA ALA A 100 -2.57 -13.93 -3.09
C ALA A 100 -3.09 -15.21 -3.77
N ASP A 101 -2.80 -16.39 -3.23
CA ASP A 101 -3.24 -17.67 -3.79
C ASP A 101 -4.78 -17.85 -3.76
N ALA A 102 -5.47 -17.09 -2.92
CA ALA A 102 -6.93 -17.11 -2.79
C ALA A 102 -7.61 -15.90 -3.44
N ASP A 103 -6.91 -15.11 -4.28
CA ASP A 103 -7.45 -13.90 -4.89
C ASP A 103 -8.10 -12.94 -3.86
N SER A 104 -7.51 -12.84 -2.67
CA SER A 104 -8.03 -12.10 -1.51
C SER A 104 -9.36 -12.63 -0.94
N LEU A 105 -9.76 -13.84 -1.31
CA LEU A 105 -11.01 -14.49 -0.89
C LEU A 105 -10.78 -15.67 0.07
N TYR A 106 -9.68 -15.67 0.79
CA TYR A 106 -9.40 -16.74 1.76
C TYR A 106 -10.47 -16.89 2.84
N ASN A 107 -11.13 -15.80 3.19
CA ASN A 107 -12.31 -15.76 4.05
C ASN A 107 -13.42 -14.93 3.38
N THR A 108 -14.65 -14.97 3.93
CA THR A 108 -15.78 -14.21 3.41
C THR A 108 -15.45 -12.72 3.28
N PRO A 109 -15.49 -12.15 2.07
CA PRO A 109 -15.12 -10.76 1.85
C PRO A 109 -16.25 -9.79 2.21
N PRO A 110 -15.96 -8.54 2.57
CA PRO A 110 -16.95 -7.49 2.78
C PRO A 110 -17.48 -6.94 1.44
N CYS A 111 -18.32 -7.73 0.75
CA CYS A 111 -18.74 -7.50 -0.63
C CYS A 111 -19.25 -6.09 -0.91
N TYR A 112 -20.09 -5.53 -0.01
CA TYR A 112 -20.61 -4.18 -0.20
C TYR A 112 -19.50 -3.12 -0.20
N GLY A 113 -18.58 -3.21 0.75
CA GLY A 113 -17.43 -2.31 0.83
C GLY A 113 -16.55 -2.36 -0.42
N ILE A 114 -16.26 -3.57 -0.89
CA ILE A 114 -15.48 -3.80 -2.11
C ILE A 114 -16.21 -3.23 -3.34
N TYR A 115 -17.52 -3.45 -3.44
CA TYR A 115 -18.33 -2.90 -4.53
C TYR A 115 -18.26 -1.36 -4.58
N ILE A 116 -18.41 -0.71 -3.44
CA ILE A 116 -18.33 0.77 -3.37
C ILE A 116 -16.92 1.26 -3.74
N CYS A 117 -15.86 0.61 -3.24
CA CYS A 117 -14.48 0.93 -3.63
C CYS A 117 -14.30 0.84 -5.15
N GLY A 118 -14.82 -0.22 -5.77
CA GLY A 118 -14.80 -0.36 -7.22
C GLY A 118 -15.46 0.80 -7.95
N LYS A 119 -16.60 1.31 -7.45
CA LYS A 119 -17.25 2.51 -8.02
C LYS A 119 -16.39 3.76 -7.91
N VAL A 120 -15.72 3.95 -6.77
CA VAL A 120 -14.80 5.09 -6.58
C VAL A 120 -13.62 5.00 -7.54
N PHE A 121 -13.01 3.83 -7.70
CA PHE A 121 -11.95 3.62 -8.67
C PHE A 121 -12.39 3.92 -10.11
N MET A 122 -13.60 3.52 -10.50
CA MET A 122 -14.15 3.83 -11.82
C MET A 122 -14.32 5.32 -12.05
N VAL A 123 -14.73 6.09 -11.05
CA VAL A 123 -14.93 7.55 -11.15
C VAL A 123 -13.60 8.29 -11.19
N LYS A 124 -12.66 7.86 -10.36
CA LYS A 124 -11.32 8.46 -10.28
C LYS A 124 -10.36 7.92 -11.36
N GLY A 125 -10.65 6.73 -11.87
CA GLY A 125 -9.79 5.96 -12.77
C GLY A 125 -9.42 6.62 -14.09
N PRO A 126 -10.33 7.25 -14.86
CA PRO A 126 -9.96 7.81 -16.16
C PRO A 126 -8.94 8.96 -16.11
N GLY A 127 -8.77 9.58 -14.96
CA GLY A 127 -7.71 10.59 -14.75
C GLY A 127 -6.51 10.05 -13.94
N TRP A 128 -6.60 8.82 -13.48
CA TRP A 128 -5.61 8.14 -12.62
C TRP A 128 -4.91 6.98 -13.30
N THR A 129 -5.40 6.59 -14.45
CA THR A 129 -4.66 5.69 -15.28
C THR A 129 -3.47 6.47 -15.78
N TYR A 130 -2.34 6.02 -15.32
CA TYR A 130 -1.25 5.99 -16.24
C TYR A 130 -0.07 6.85 -15.99
N CYS A 131 0.75 6.31 -15.13
CA CYS A 131 2.17 6.46 -15.36
C CYS A 131 2.75 5.32 -16.24
N ASN A 132 1.96 4.38 -16.74
CA ASN A 132 2.50 3.14 -17.32
C ASN A 132 2.06 2.80 -18.75
N GLU A 133 1.55 3.75 -19.55
CA GLU A 133 1.25 3.50 -20.98
C GLU A 133 2.02 4.37 -21.96
N GLU A 134 3.21 4.85 -21.61
CA GLU A 134 4.13 5.41 -22.59
C GLU A 134 5.57 4.99 -22.30
N THR A 135 5.89 3.77 -22.64
CA THR A 135 7.23 3.37 -23.12
C THR A 135 7.10 2.20 -24.06
#